data_7b410b0c8f27a209e3a8447e3ddac693
#
_entry.id   7b410b0c8f27a209e3a8447e3ddac693
#
_cell.length_a   1.000
_cell.length_b   1.000
_cell.length_c   1.000
_cell.angle_alpha   90.00
_cell.angle_beta   90.00
_cell.angle_gamma   90.00
#
_symmetry.space_group_name_H-M   'P 1'
#
loop_
_entity.id
_entity.type
_entity.pdbx_description
1 polymer ?
#
loop_
_entity_poly.entity_id
_entity_poly.type
_entity_poly.pdbx_seq_one_letter_code
_entity_poly.pdbx_strand_id
1 'polypeptide(L)'
;MKKTSCSLFAIVLLMQLIAGCTRLALHATSPLIPNLTRAISEECDLELAEQSLPAELKLMEGLLKNAPKNKEFLTALSMGFTGYAMLFVEEQDPERASRFYLRARRYGLKAMGIEDQNHQAILARLSAVGKEQIKPLFWVTMSWNGWINLNLDKPAALGELTIAQKCLKRVMEINPEYFYGSPYIINGSMLAARPKIFGGDAAKAKEFFTKAVAASNGKFFLAQYYYAKYYAVRVQDKELFLNLIEEVGQAPLDQLKEACLINSAIKEKMRVLKGMVDELFF
;
A
#
# COMPACT_ATOMS: atom_id res chain seq x y z
N MET A 1 45.64 -19.67 39.42
CA MET A 1 44.17 -19.45 39.30
C MET A 1 43.74 -18.01 38.94
N LYS A 2 44.56 -16.95 39.07
CA LYS A 2 44.16 -15.56 38.72
C LYS A 2 44.21 -15.23 37.20
N LYS A 3 45.04 -15.93 36.42
CA LYS A 3 45.17 -15.64 34.94
C LYS A 3 43.98 -16.13 34.09
N THR A 4 43.31 -17.21 34.46
CA THR A 4 42.16 -17.76 33.74
C THR A 4 40.89 -16.92 33.90
N SER A 5 40.69 -16.28 35.05
CA SER A 5 39.55 -15.42 35.34
C SER A 5 39.57 -14.12 34.51
N CYS A 6 40.76 -13.54 34.30
CA CYS A 6 40.92 -12.31 33.51
C CYS A 6 40.65 -12.54 32.01
N SER A 7 41.04 -13.71 31.48
CA SER A 7 40.81 -14.09 30.10
C SER A 7 39.30 -14.33 29.80
N LEU A 8 38.57 -14.95 30.74
CA LEU A 8 37.15 -15.18 30.63
C LEU A 8 36.37 -13.86 30.63
N PHE A 9 36.77 -12.92 31.49
CA PHE A 9 36.14 -11.60 31.57
C PHE A 9 36.35 -10.77 30.28
N ALA A 10 37.56 -10.84 29.71
CA ALA A 10 37.86 -10.18 28.42
C ALA A 10 37.06 -10.76 27.26
N ILE A 11 36.84 -12.07 27.20
CA ILE A 11 36.03 -12.73 26.18
C ILE A 11 34.56 -12.33 26.30
N VAL A 12 34.01 -12.29 27.51
CA VAL A 12 32.62 -11.86 27.74
C VAL A 12 32.43 -10.38 27.39
N LEU A 13 33.40 -9.52 27.72
CA LEU A 13 33.38 -8.10 27.35
C LEU A 13 33.43 -7.91 25.81
N LEU A 14 34.28 -8.70 25.14
CA LEU A 14 34.40 -8.69 23.68
C LEU A 14 33.08 -9.16 22.99
N MET A 15 32.44 -10.20 23.52
CA MET A 15 31.12 -10.65 23.03
C MET A 15 30.03 -9.61 23.24
N GLN A 16 30.04 -8.87 24.34
CA GLN A 16 29.08 -7.78 24.56
C GLN A 16 29.33 -6.59 23.64
N LEU A 17 30.57 -6.28 23.29
CA LEU A 17 30.93 -5.25 22.32
C LEU A 17 30.44 -5.63 20.91
N ILE A 18 30.58 -6.89 20.48
CA ILE A 18 30.12 -7.38 19.16
C ILE A 18 28.58 -7.39 19.08
N ALA A 19 27.91 -7.80 20.16
CA ALA A 19 26.43 -7.75 20.21
C ALA A 19 25.87 -6.31 20.23
N GLY A 20 26.62 -5.36 20.80
CA GLY A 20 26.34 -3.93 20.78
C GLY A 20 26.49 -3.32 19.38
N CYS A 21 27.50 -3.71 18.61
CA CYS A 21 27.76 -3.21 17.26
C CYS A 21 26.66 -3.57 16.28
N THR A 22 26.07 -4.76 16.36
CA THR A 22 24.97 -5.14 15.45
C THR A 22 23.68 -4.35 15.71
N ARG A 23 23.35 -4.06 16.96
CA ARG A 23 22.22 -3.19 17.32
C ARG A 23 22.47 -1.74 16.91
N LEU A 24 23.67 -1.24 17.12
CA LEU A 24 24.07 0.11 16.74
C LEU A 24 24.07 0.30 15.22
N ALA A 25 24.56 -0.69 14.46
CA ALA A 25 24.52 -0.68 13.00
C ALA A 25 23.09 -0.64 12.46
N LEU A 26 22.14 -1.37 13.08
CA LEU A 26 20.72 -1.36 12.69
C LEU A 26 20.01 -0.05 13.05
N HIS A 27 20.38 0.62 14.13
CA HIS A 27 19.92 1.99 14.39
C HIS A 27 20.48 2.99 13.38
N ALA A 28 21.71 2.78 12.90
CA ALA A 28 22.31 3.60 11.86
C ALA A 28 21.71 3.36 10.46
N THR A 29 21.07 2.20 10.22
CA THR A 29 20.41 1.90 8.93
C THR A 29 18.94 2.39 8.86
N SER A 30 18.33 2.72 9.99
CA SER A 30 16.95 3.26 10.02
C SER A 30 16.78 4.51 9.12
N PRO A 31 17.72 5.47 9.07
CA PRO A 31 17.63 6.61 8.16
C PRO A 31 17.76 6.26 6.67
N LEU A 32 18.23 5.07 6.32
CA LEU A 32 18.36 4.62 4.93
C LEU A 32 17.01 4.18 4.34
N ILE A 33 16.06 3.72 5.16
CA ILE A 33 14.76 3.20 4.71
C ILE A 33 13.96 4.25 3.92
N PRO A 34 13.82 5.51 4.36
CA PRO A 34 13.15 6.53 3.57
C PRO A 34 13.79 6.75 2.22
N ASN A 35 15.12 6.70 2.12
CA ASN A 35 15.85 6.86 0.86
C ASN A 35 15.65 5.67 -0.09
N LEU A 36 15.69 4.43 0.45
CA LEU A 36 15.37 3.23 -0.33
C LEU A 36 13.92 3.27 -0.84
N THR A 37 12.98 3.60 0.02
CA THR A 37 11.57 3.73 -0.36
C THR A 37 11.37 4.79 -1.43
N ARG A 38 12.09 5.91 -1.33
CA ARG A 38 12.05 6.99 -2.33
C ARG A 38 12.65 6.52 -3.65
N ALA A 39 13.81 5.89 -3.65
CA ALA A 39 14.45 5.38 -4.86
C ALA A 39 13.52 4.43 -5.63
N ILE A 40 12.83 3.52 -4.92
CA ILE A 40 11.82 2.64 -5.52
C ILE A 40 10.64 3.44 -6.09
N SER A 41 10.12 4.42 -5.36
CA SER A 41 8.96 5.21 -5.80
C SER A 41 9.26 6.09 -7.00
N GLU A 42 10.51 6.57 -7.12
CA GLU A 42 11.02 7.39 -8.22
C GLU A 42 11.48 6.57 -9.44
N GLU A 43 11.50 5.22 -9.34
CA GLU A 43 11.85 4.37 -10.48
C GLU A 43 10.73 4.39 -11.52
N CYS A 44 11.10 4.70 -12.77
CA CYS A 44 10.16 4.76 -13.88
C CYS A 44 10.23 3.52 -14.78
N ASP A 45 11.29 2.74 -14.67
CA ASP A 45 11.48 1.49 -15.39
C ASP A 45 10.71 0.35 -14.68
N LEU A 46 9.59 -0.05 -15.26
CA LEU A 46 8.72 -1.09 -14.69
C LEU A 46 9.40 -2.45 -14.63
N GLU A 47 10.20 -2.79 -15.63
CA GLU A 47 10.87 -4.09 -15.69
C GLU A 47 11.93 -4.18 -14.59
N LEU A 48 12.75 -3.14 -14.42
CA LEU A 48 13.71 -3.06 -13.33
C LEU A 48 13.01 -3.14 -11.95
N ALA A 49 11.92 -2.41 -11.77
CA ALA A 49 11.18 -2.43 -10.52
C ALA A 49 10.52 -3.79 -10.22
N GLU A 50 9.92 -4.44 -11.23
CA GLU A 50 9.30 -5.76 -11.08
C GLU A 50 10.32 -6.83 -10.68
N GLN A 51 11.52 -6.78 -11.27
CA GLN A 51 12.58 -7.74 -11.00
C GLN A 51 13.30 -7.50 -9.67
N SER A 52 13.51 -6.24 -9.27
CA SER A 52 14.27 -5.89 -8.06
C SER A 52 13.43 -5.98 -6.77
N LEU A 53 12.18 -5.52 -6.81
CA LEU A 53 11.32 -5.43 -5.62
C LEU A 53 11.20 -6.73 -4.82
N PRO A 54 11.04 -7.93 -5.40
CA PRO A 54 10.99 -9.18 -4.64
C PRO A 54 12.25 -9.45 -3.82
N ALA A 55 13.41 -9.17 -4.38
CA ALA A 55 14.70 -9.36 -3.71
C ALA A 55 14.88 -8.34 -2.57
N GLU A 56 14.51 -7.09 -2.79
CA GLU A 56 14.56 -6.03 -1.80
C GLU A 56 13.61 -6.31 -0.63
N LEU A 57 12.38 -6.74 -0.89
CA LEU A 57 11.42 -7.14 0.15
C LEU A 57 11.96 -8.30 0.98
N LYS A 58 12.61 -9.30 0.36
CA LYS A 58 13.22 -10.42 1.07
C LYS A 58 14.43 -9.99 1.90
N LEU A 59 15.25 -9.08 1.40
CA LEU A 59 16.35 -8.48 2.15
C LEU A 59 15.82 -7.73 3.38
N MET A 60 14.80 -6.89 3.21
CA MET A 60 14.18 -6.15 4.30
C MET A 60 13.59 -7.08 5.37
N GLU A 61 12.98 -8.20 4.99
CA GLU A 61 12.51 -9.21 5.94
C GLU A 61 13.66 -9.88 6.69
N GLY A 62 14.79 -10.12 6.01
CA GLY A 62 15.99 -10.62 6.65
C GLY A 62 16.55 -9.66 7.71
N LEU A 63 16.63 -8.37 7.36
CA LEU A 63 17.07 -7.31 8.27
C LEU A 63 16.12 -7.13 9.47
N LEU A 64 14.80 -7.23 9.21
CA LEU A 64 13.78 -7.14 10.26
C LEU A 64 13.95 -8.21 11.36
N LYS A 65 14.52 -9.39 11.05
CA LYS A 65 14.77 -10.43 12.07
C LYS A 65 15.68 -9.92 13.20
N ASN A 66 16.61 -9.01 12.89
CA ASN A 66 17.50 -8.40 13.88
C ASN A 66 16.85 -7.25 14.66
N ALA A 67 15.76 -6.66 14.12
CA ALA A 67 15.03 -5.56 14.75
C ALA A 67 13.50 -5.75 14.59
N PRO A 68 12.89 -6.80 15.17
CA PRO A 68 11.53 -7.27 14.84
C PRO A 68 10.42 -6.28 15.22
N LYS A 69 10.73 -5.23 15.98
CA LYS A 69 9.82 -4.16 16.40
C LYS A 69 10.11 -2.82 15.73
N ASN A 70 11.03 -2.77 14.76
CA ASN A 70 11.34 -1.52 14.06
C ASN A 70 10.15 -1.11 13.18
N LYS A 71 9.48 -0.03 13.57
CA LYS A 71 8.24 0.46 12.94
C LYS A 71 8.47 0.92 11.51
N GLU A 72 9.64 1.47 11.18
CA GLU A 72 9.95 1.94 9.83
C GLU A 72 10.10 0.77 8.86
N PHE A 73 10.87 -0.28 9.23
CA PHE A 73 10.97 -1.51 8.44
C PHE A 73 9.60 -2.17 8.25
N LEU A 74 8.82 -2.29 9.33
CA LEU A 74 7.49 -2.87 9.29
C LEU A 74 6.55 -2.09 8.36
N THR A 75 6.58 -0.77 8.42
CA THR A 75 5.77 0.10 7.55
C THR A 75 6.22 0.02 6.11
N ALA A 76 7.53 0.01 5.84
CA ALA A 76 8.08 -0.11 4.50
C ALA A 76 7.76 -1.47 3.87
N LEU A 77 7.81 -2.57 4.63
CA LEU A 77 7.38 -3.89 4.18
C LEU A 77 5.86 -3.93 3.88
N SER A 78 5.04 -3.26 4.70
CA SER A 78 3.61 -3.13 4.42
C SER A 78 3.35 -2.39 3.11
N MET A 79 4.03 -1.26 2.90
CA MET A 79 3.99 -0.50 1.64
C MET A 79 4.46 -1.34 0.46
N GLY A 80 5.64 -1.94 0.57
CA GLY A 80 6.28 -2.65 -0.54
C GLY A 80 5.48 -3.89 -0.98
N PHE A 81 4.99 -4.72 -0.03
CA PHE A 81 4.13 -5.85 -0.40
C PHE A 81 2.77 -5.42 -0.97
N THR A 82 2.20 -4.30 -0.49
CA THR A 82 0.96 -3.74 -1.06
C THR A 82 1.21 -3.24 -2.48
N GLY A 83 2.28 -2.46 -2.69
CA GLY A 83 2.63 -1.93 -4.00
C GLY A 83 2.96 -3.04 -5.00
N TYR A 84 3.79 -4.01 -4.61
CA TYR A 84 4.16 -5.14 -5.47
C TYR A 84 2.93 -5.98 -5.87
N ALA A 85 2.04 -6.26 -4.91
CA ALA A 85 0.79 -6.97 -5.20
C ALA A 85 -0.07 -6.21 -6.21
N MET A 86 -0.29 -4.92 -5.97
CA MET A 86 -1.18 -4.07 -6.77
C MET A 86 -0.64 -3.80 -8.18
N LEU A 87 0.67 -3.56 -8.30
CA LEU A 87 1.25 -3.11 -9.56
C LEU A 87 1.59 -4.28 -10.50
N PHE A 88 2.06 -5.41 -9.96
CA PHE A 88 2.69 -6.47 -10.76
C PHE A 88 2.02 -7.84 -10.65
N VAL A 89 1.25 -8.12 -9.59
CA VAL A 89 0.78 -9.50 -9.34
C VAL A 89 -0.73 -9.66 -9.49
N GLU A 90 -1.51 -8.64 -9.12
CA GLU A 90 -2.97 -8.73 -8.96
C GLU A 90 -3.72 -9.22 -10.20
N GLU A 91 -3.29 -8.81 -11.39
CA GLU A 91 -3.95 -9.16 -12.66
C GLU A 91 -3.50 -10.51 -13.22
N GLN A 92 -2.28 -10.95 -12.87
CA GLN A 92 -1.69 -12.20 -13.37
C GLN A 92 -1.96 -13.39 -12.45
N ASP A 93 -1.90 -13.17 -11.12
CA ASP A 93 -2.09 -14.19 -10.09
C ASP A 93 -2.82 -13.58 -8.88
N PRO A 94 -4.17 -13.44 -8.93
CA PRO A 94 -4.98 -12.85 -7.87
C PRO A 94 -4.82 -13.56 -6.51
N GLU A 95 -4.61 -14.89 -6.53
CA GLU A 95 -4.40 -15.65 -5.28
C GLU A 95 -3.08 -15.32 -4.62
N ARG A 96 -2.01 -15.17 -5.39
CA ARG A 96 -0.70 -14.74 -4.90
C ARG A 96 -0.77 -13.30 -4.39
N ALA A 97 -1.41 -12.40 -5.13
CA ALA A 97 -1.64 -11.03 -4.70
C ALA A 97 -2.43 -10.98 -3.38
N SER A 98 -3.48 -11.78 -3.24
CA SER A 98 -4.24 -11.94 -2.00
C SER A 98 -3.35 -12.31 -0.81
N ARG A 99 -2.41 -13.26 -0.98
CA ARG A 99 -1.43 -13.62 0.06
C ARG A 99 -0.48 -12.47 0.40
N PHE A 100 -0.05 -11.68 -0.59
CA PHE A 100 0.81 -10.52 -0.36
C PHE A 100 0.09 -9.39 0.35
N TYR A 101 -1.16 -9.11 0.02
CA TYR A 101 -1.98 -8.14 0.76
C TYR A 101 -2.16 -8.53 2.24
N LEU A 102 -2.43 -9.79 2.53
CA LEU A 102 -2.51 -10.28 3.92
C LEU A 102 -1.15 -10.16 4.65
N ARG A 103 -0.05 -10.39 3.94
CA ARG A 103 1.30 -10.21 4.48
C ARG A 103 1.60 -8.75 4.77
N ALA A 104 1.26 -7.85 3.85
CA ALA A 104 1.37 -6.41 4.00
C ALA A 104 0.57 -5.89 5.20
N ARG A 105 -0.69 -6.33 5.33
CA ARG A 105 -1.57 -5.98 6.46
C ARG A 105 -0.94 -6.37 7.79
N ARG A 106 -0.39 -7.58 7.91
CA ARG A 106 0.29 -8.03 9.13
C ARG A 106 1.46 -7.15 9.53
N TYR A 107 2.29 -6.75 8.57
CA TYR A 107 3.39 -5.83 8.83
C TYR A 107 2.91 -4.46 9.28
N GLY A 108 1.91 -3.90 8.63
CA GLY A 108 1.33 -2.61 9.00
C GLY A 108 0.69 -2.63 10.40
N LEU A 109 -0.06 -3.68 10.75
CA LEU A 109 -0.62 -3.86 12.09
C LEU A 109 0.49 -3.95 13.15
N LYS A 110 1.55 -4.72 12.88
CA LYS A 110 2.73 -4.77 13.78
C LYS A 110 3.40 -3.41 13.95
N ALA A 111 3.51 -2.61 12.88
CA ALA A 111 4.03 -1.25 12.97
C ALA A 111 3.20 -0.35 13.90
N MET A 112 1.89 -0.61 13.96
CA MET A 112 0.95 0.06 14.88
C MET A 112 0.99 -0.51 16.30
N GLY A 113 1.79 -1.56 16.56
CA GLY A 113 1.84 -2.26 17.85
C GLY A 113 0.69 -3.22 18.08
N ILE A 114 0.03 -3.69 17.02
CA ILE A 114 -1.05 -4.68 17.04
C ILE A 114 -0.47 -5.99 16.53
N GLU A 115 -0.25 -6.96 17.42
CA GLU A 115 0.32 -8.26 17.06
C GLU A 115 -0.77 -9.26 16.66
N ASP A 116 -1.93 -9.17 17.29
CA ASP A 116 -3.09 -9.99 17.00
C ASP A 116 -4.01 -9.30 15.98
N GLN A 117 -4.54 -10.09 15.04
CA GLN A 117 -5.52 -9.63 14.06
C GLN A 117 -6.95 -9.56 14.64
N ASN A 118 -7.07 -9.53 15.95
CA ASN A 118 -8.33 -9.38 16.66
C ASN A 118 -8.96 -8.01 16.32
N HIS A 119 -10.15 -8.05 15.77
CA HIS A 119 -10.92 -6.86 15.39
C HIS A 119 -11.12 -5.87 16.55
N GLN A 120 -11.34 -6.38 17.77
CA GLN A 120 -11.52 -5.53 18.95
C GLN A 120 -10.24 -4.76 19.29
N ALA A 121 -9.08 -5.42 19.25
CA ALA A 121 -7.79 -4.77 19.48
C ALA A 121 -7.50 -3.69 18.43
N ILE A 122 -7.81 -3.96 17.15
CA ILE A 122 -7.66 -2.99 16.07
C ILE A 122 -8.57 -1.78 16.31
N LEU A 123 -9.86 -2.01 16.62
CA LEU A 123 -10.82 -0.94 16.88
C LEU A 123 -10.44 -0.09 18.08
N ALA A 124 -10.01 -0.71 19.18
CA ALA A 124 -9.54 0.01 20.36
C ALA A 124 -8.33 0.89 20.04
N ARG A 125 -7.44 0.41 19.18
CA ARG A 125 -6.24 1.16 18.76
C ARG A 125 -6.56 2.32 17.82
N LEU A 126 -7.55 2.17 16.94
CA LEU A 126 -7.88 3.18 15.90
C LEU A 126 -8.18 4.56 16.50
N SER A 127 -8.88 4.64 17.62
CA SER A 127 -9.23 5.91 18.28
C SER A 127 -7.99 6.69 18.75
N ALA A 128 -6.91 5.98 19.07
CA ALA A 128 -5.65 6.56 19.55
C ALA A 128 -4.65 6.84 18.42
N VAL A 129 -4.95 6.46 17.16
CA VAL A 129 -4.05 6.72 16.02
C VAL A 129 -4.09 8.21 15.68
N GLY A 130 -2.95 8.90 15.75
CA GLY A 130 -2.76 10.29 15.36
C GLY A 130 -2.00 10.43 14.04
N LYS A 131 -1.63 11.68 13.70
CA LYS A 131 -0.88 12.01 12.48
C LYS A 131 0.42 11.23 12.34
N GLU A 132 1.12 10.99 13.43
CA GLU A 132 2.39 10.24 13.49
C GLU A 132 2.25 8.79 13.00
N GLN A 133 1.07 8.22 13.10
CA GLN A 133 0.78 6.82 12.77
C GLN A 133 -0.07 6.67 11.50
N ILE A 134 -0.30 7.75 10.77
CA ILE A 134 -1.11 7.69 9.54
C ILE A 134 -0.48 6.76 8.50
N LYS A 135 0.86 6.76 8.38
CA LYS A 135 1.57 5.96 7.37
C LYS A 135 1.29 4.46 7.51
N PRO A 136 1.54 3.81 8.67
CA PRO A 136 1.20 2.39 8.81
C PRO A 136 -0.31 2.12 8.72
N LEU A 137 -1.18 2.99 9.27
CA LEU A 137 -2.63 2.82 9.16
C LEU A 137 -3.09 2.88 7.70
N PHE A 138 -2.54 3.79 6.90
CA PHE A 138 -2.87 3.91 5.48
C PHE A 138 -2.50 2.62 4.72
N TRP A 139 -1.30 2.07 4.92
CA TRP A 139 -0.90 0.85 4.24
C TRP A 139 -1.66 -0.39 4.72
N VAL A 140 -2.06 -0.45 5.98
CA VAL A 140 -3.03 -1.44 6.48
C VAL A 140 -4.35 -1.31 5.72
N THR A 141 -4.85 -0.09 5.56
CA THR A 141 -6.11 0.18 4.86
C THR A 141 -6.03 -0.20 3.38
N MET A 142 -4.95 0.18 2.69
CA MET A 142 -4.72 -0.17 1.28
C MET A 142 -4.66 -1.68 1.07
N SER A 143 -3.82 -2.37 1.83
CA SER A 143 -3.65 -3.82 1.72
C SER A 143 -4.93 -4.58 2.07
N TRP A 144 -5.68 -4.11 3.06
CA TRP A 144 -6.93 -4.74 3.45
C TRP A 144 -8.01 -4.61 2.38
N ASN A 145 -8.17 -3.41 1.83
CA ASN A 145 -9.12 -3.19 0.74
C ASN A 145 -8.70 -3.92 -0.55
N GLY A 146 -7.40 -3.98 -0.87
CA GLY A 146 -6.90 -4.79 -1.98
C GLY A 146 -7.25 -6.27 -1.81
N TRP A 147 -7.01 -6.83 -0.61
CA TRP A 147 -7.40 -8.21 -0.31
C TRP A 147 -8.92 -8.44 -0.41
N ILE A 148 -9.74 -7.54 0.14
CA ILE A 148 -11.20 -7.63 0.06
C ILE A 148 -11.67 -7.62 -1.40
N ASN A 149 -11.15 -6.71 -2.21
CA ASN A 149 -11.55 -6.57 -3.62
C ASN A 149 -11.27 -7.84 -4.44
N LEU A 150 -10.19 -8.56 -4.14
CA LEU A 150 -9.86 -9.83 -4.78
C LEU A 150 -10.67 -11.03 -4.26
N ASN A 151 -11.44 -10.86 -3.18
CA ASN A 151 -12.12 -11.96 -2.50
C ASN A 151 -13.59 -11.61 -2.16
N LEU A 152 -14.23 -10.74 -2.95
CA LEU A 152 -15.63 -10.32 -2.69
C LEU A 152 -16.64 -11.47 -2.78
N ASP A 153 -16.29 -12.57 -3.42
CA ASP A 153 -17.03 -13.81 -3.50
C ASP A 153 -16.94 -14.66 -2.22
N LYS A 154 -16.00 -14.34 -1.30
CA LYS A 154 -15.73 -15.12 -0.09
C LYS A 154 -16.38 -14.50 1.14
N PRO A 155 -17.15 -15.27 1.93
CA PRO A 155 -17.78 -14.78 3.18
C PRO A 155 -16.78 -14.18 4.18
N ALA A 156 -15.55 -14.73 4.22
CA ALA A 156 -14.49 -14.21 5.09
C ALA A 156 -14.12 -12.75 4.76
N ALA A 157 -14.05 -12.38 3.47
CA ALA A 157 -13.75 -11.02 3.07
C ALA A 157 -14.92 -10.06 3.37
N LEU A 158 -16.15 -10.52 3.16
CA LEU A 158 -17.34 -9.74 3.49
C LEU A 158 -17.43 -9.45 4.98
N GLY A 159 -17.06 -10.41 5.85
CA GLY A 159 -17.01 -10.22 7.30
C GLY A 159 -16.00 -9.16 7.76
N GLU A 160 -14.97 -8.88 6.97
CA GLU A 160 -13.94 -7.89 7.29
C GLU A 160 -14.21 -6.46 6.74
N LEU A 161 -15.26 -6.29 5.91
CA LEU A 161 -15.61 -5.01 5.32
C LEU A 161 -15.78 -3.89 6.35
N THR A 162 -16.49 -4.15 7.44
CA THR A 162 -16.79 -3.14 8.47
C THR A 162 -15.53 -2.61 9.12
N ILE A 163 -14.55 -3.47 9.42
CA ILE A 163 -13.33 -3.01 10.07
C ILE A 163 -12.39 -2.29 9.09
N ALA A 164 -12.31 -2.75 7.84
CA ALA A 164 -11.57 -2.05 6.80
C ALA A 164 -12.13 -0.64 6.55
N GLN A 165 -13.46 -0.49 6.56
CA GLN A 165 -14.12 0.82 6.47
C GLN A 165 -13.80 1.73 7.66
N LYS A 166 -13.74 1.21 8.88
CA LYS A 166 -13.37 1.99 10.06
C LYS A 166 -11.90 2.45 9.99
N CYS A 167 -11.00 1.60 9.47
CA CYS A 167 -9.61 1.99 9.20
C CYS A 167 -9.56 3.14 8.19
N LEU A 168 -10.27 3.02 7.07
CA LEU A 168 -10.35 4.06 6.05
C LEU A 168 -10.94 5.36 6.61
N LYS A 169 -12.03 5.26 7.37
CA LYS A 169 -12.63 6.42 8.03
C LYS A 169 -11.62 7.14 8.92
N ARG A 170 -10.82 6.40 9.69
CA ARG A 170 -9.78 7.01 10.52
C ARG A 170 -8.69 7.69 9.72
N VAL A 171 -8.24 7.10 8.60
CA VAL A 171 -7.30 7.79 7.68
C VAL A 171 -7.91 9.09 7.17
N MET A 172 -9.18 9.07 6.73
CA MET A 172 -9.89 10.24 6.24
C MET A 172 -10.04 11.35 7.29
N GLU A 173 -10.29 11.00 8.56
CA GLU A 173 -10.37 11.96 9.67
C GLU A 173 -9.03 12.63 9.95
N ILE A 174 -7.90 11.92 9.75
CA ILE A 174 -6.57 12.46 10.02
C ILE A 174 -6.08 13.29 8.83
N ASN A 175 -6.17 12.76 7.61
CA ASN A 175 -5.81 13.43 6.38
C ASN A 175 -6.49 12.75 5.16
N PRO A 176 -7.56 13.33 4.63
CA PRO A 176 -8.26 12.78 3.48
C PRO A 176 -7.47 12.84 2.17
N GLU A 177 -6.46 13.72 2.08
CA GLU A 177 -5.59 13.87 0.90
C GLU A 177 -4.26 13.09 1.03
N TYR A 178 -4.12 12.28 2.09
CA TYR A 178 -2.90 11.50 2.30
C TYR A 178 -2.56 10.67 1.06
N PHE A 179 -1.27 10.60 0.75
CA PHE A 179 -0.73 9.88 -0.40
C PHE A 179 -1.51 10.20 -1.69
N TYR A 180 -1.46 11.47 -2.07
CA TYR A 180 -2.05 12.02 -3.30
C TYR A 180 -3.57 11.79 -3.44
N GLY A 181 -4.30 11.87 -2.34
CA GLY A 181 -5.76 11.66 -2.35
C GLY A 181 -6.21 10.20 -2.39
N SER A 182 -5.31 9.25 -2.11
CA SER A 182 -5.63 7.81 -2.14
C SER A 182 -6.80 7.39 -1.23
N PRO A 183 -7.07 8.00 -0.05
CA PRO A 183 -8.28 7.71 0.72
C PRO A 183 -9.57 8.00 -0.06
N TYR A 184 -9.58 9.02 -0.91
CA TYR A 184 -10.72 9.28 -1.80
C TYR A 184 -10.84 8.20 -2.88
N ILE A 185 -9.72 7.72 -3.45
CA ILE A 185 -9.70 6.62 -4.43
C ILE A 185 -10.34 5.37 -3.82
N ILE A 186 -9.93 4.99 -2.61
CA ILE A 186 -10.46 3.80 -1.93
C ILE A 186 -11.97 3.94 -1.70
N ASN A 187 -12.45 5.09 -1.18
CA ASN A 187 -13.88 5.34 -0.98
C ASN A 187 -14.66 5.29 -2.30
N GLY A 188 -14.17 5.96 -3.34
CA GLY A 188 -14.78 5.95 -4.66
C GLY A 188 -14.92 4.54 -5.22
N SER A 189 -13.84 3.75 -5.15
CA SER A 189 -13.82 2.36 -5.61
C SER A 189 -14.81 1.49 -4.83
N MET A 190 -14.85 1.61 -3.51
CA MET A 190 -15.78 0.85 -2.65
C MET A 190 -17.24 1.16 -2.97
N LEU A 191 -17.59 2.43 -3.21
CA LEU A 191 -18.94 2.85 -3.51
C LEU A 191 -19.36 2.49 -4.95
N ALA A 192 -18.44 2.55 -5.91
CA ALA A 192 -18.69 2.18 -7.29
C ALA A 192 -18.81 0.67 -7.49
N ALA A 193 -17.96 -0.13 -6.83
CA ALA A 193 -17.94 -1.59 -7.00
C ALA A 193 -19.17 -2.30 -6.44
N ARG A 194 -19.88 -1.70 -5.47
CA ARG A 194 -21.01 -2.35 -4.78
C ARG A 194 -22.35 -2.06 -5.44
N PRO A 195 -23.29 -3.04 -5.49
CA PRO A 195 -24.69 -2.78 -5.74
C PRO A 195 -25.28 -1.84 -4.67
N LYS A 196 -26.30 -1.06 -5.04
CA LYS A 196 -26.96 -0.11 -4.13
C LYS A 196 -27.50 -0.76 -2.86
N ILE A 197 -28.03 -1.99 -2.95
CA ILE A 197 -28.51 -2.78 -1.80
C ILE A 197 -27.41 -3.13 -0.78
N PHE A 198 -26.13 -3.12 -1.22
CA PHE A 198 -24.96 -3.37 -0.35
C PHE A 198 -24.17 -2.09 -0.07
N GLY A 199 -24.83 -0.93 -0.13
CA GLY A 199 -24.24 0.36 0.22
C GLY A 199 -23.42 1.02 -0.89
N GLY A 200 -23.58 0.58 -2.13
CA GLY A 200 -23.05 1.27 -3.31
C GLY A 200 -23.78 2.59 -3.57
N ASP A 201 -23.02 3.61 -4.02
CA ASP A 201 -23.55 4.93 -4.34
C ASP A 201 -22.69 5.56 -5.45
N ALA A 202 -23.19 5.46 -6.68
CA ALA A 202 -22.47 5.96 -7.85
C ALA A 202 -22.27 7.50 -7.81
N ALA A 203 -23.23 8.25 -7.27
CA ALA A 203 -23.12 9.70 -7.19
C ALA A 203 -21.98 10.11 -6.24
N LYS A 204 -21.94 9.51 -5.04
CA LYS A 204 -20.84 9.72 -4.10
C LYS A 204 -19.52 9.17 -4.61
N ALA A 205 -19.52 8.06 -5.33
CA ALA A 205 -18.31 7.52 -5.96
C ALA A 205 -17.68 8.54 -6.92
N LYS A 206 -18.49 9.18 -7.77
CA LYS A 206 -18.05 10.26 -8.66
C LYS A 206 -17.42 11.42 -7.89
N GLU A 207 -18.09 11.86 -6.82
CA GLU A 207 -17.56 12.94 -5.96
C GLU A 207 -16.18 12.60 -5.39
N PHE A 208 -16.01 11.38 -4.88
CA PHE A 208 -14.74 10.94 -4.33
C PHE A 208 -13.64 10.83 -5.40
N PHE A 209 -13.92 10.28 -6.57
CA PHE A 209 -12.96 10.23 -7.66
C PHE A 209 -12.57 11.63 -8.15
N THR A 210 -13.52 12.55 -8.27
CA THR A 210 -13.22 13.95 -8.63
C THR A 210 -12.29 14.60 -7.59
N LYS A 211 -12.55 14.39 -6.28
CA LYS A 211 -11.66 14.86 -5.21
C LYS A 211 -10.28 14.22 -5.28
N ALA A 212 -10.21 12.93 -5.60
CA ALA A 212 -8.93 12.21 -5.75
C ALA A 212 -8.07 12.78 -6.88
N VAL A 213 -8.66 13.03 -8.05
CA VAL A 213 -7.97 13.65 -9.18
C VAL A 213 -7.51 15.06 -8.80
N ALA A 214 -8.37 15.86 -8.18
CA ALA A 214 -8.05 17.22 -7.76
C ALA A 214 -6.92 17.29 -6.72
N ALA A 215 -6.86 16.35 -5.77
CA ALA A 215 -5.84 16.30 -4.71
C ALA A 215 -4.40 16.20 -5.23
N SER A 216 -4.20 15.67 -6.43
CA SER A 216 -2.90 15.60 -7.10
C SER A 216 -2.79 16.51 -8.33
N ASN A 217 -3.80 17.35 -8.59
CA ASN A 217 -3.92 18.12 -9.84
C ASN A 217 -3.80 17.21 -11.09
N GLY A 218 -4.40 16.03 -11.05
CA GLY A 218 -4.35 15.03 -12.13
C GLY A 218 -3.02 14.29 -12.28
N LYS A 219 -2.01 14.58 -11.46
CA LYS A 219 -0.65 14.04 -11.63
C LYS A 219 -0.44 12.63 -11.05
N PHE A 220 -1.37 12.13 -10.24
CA PHE A 220 -1.33 10.79 -9.67
C PHE A 220 -2.33 9.89 -10.40
N PHE A 221 -1.86 9.15 -11.38
CA PHE A 221 -2.69 8.42 -12.36
C PHE A 221 -3.55 7.29 -11.76
N LEU A 222 -3.24 6.84 -10.56
CA LEU A 222 -4.05 5.84 -9.87
C LEU A 222 -5.51 6.30 -9.68
N ALA A 223 -5.72 7.62 -9.50
CA ALA A 223 -7.06 8.20 -9.37
C ALA A 223 -7.87 8.04 -10.68
N GLN A 224 -7.29 8.41 -11.81
CA GLN A 224 -7.93 8.28 -13.12
C GLN A 224 -8.18 6.81 -13.49
N TYR A 225 -7.21 5.91 -13.19
CA TYR A 225 -7.35 4.49 -13.46
C TYR A 225 -8.56 3.88 -12.73
N TYR A 226 -8.66 4.11 -11.43
CA TYR A 226 -9.78 3.56 -10.68
C TYR A 226 -11.11 4.26 -11.00
N TYR A 227 -11.07 5.54 -11.38
CA TYR A 227 -12.25 6.27 -11.86
C TYR A 227 -12.76 5.65 -13.15
N ALA A 228 -11.89 5.34 -14.13
CA ALA A 228 -12.24 4.65 -15.36
C ALA A 228 -12.72 3.22 -15.08
N LYS A 229 -11.93 2.42 -14.36
CA LYS A 229 -12.16 0.99 -14.13
C LYS A 229 -13.42 0.70 -13.33
N TYR A 230 -13.67 1.43 -12.26
CA TYR A 230 -14.77 1.12 -11.34
C TYR A 230 -16.01 1.98 -11.58
N TYR A 231 -15.84 3.28 -11.86
CA TYR A 231 -16.98 4.17 -12.00
C TYR A 231 -17.49 4.24 -13.45
N ALA A 232 -16.66 4.65 -14.41
CA ALA A 232 -17.09 4.87 -15.77
C ALA A 232 -17.67 3.60 -16.39
N VAL A 233 -17.03 2.44 -16.20
CA VAL A 233 -17.54 1.14 -16.61
C VAL A 233 -18.88 0.83 -15.92
N ARG A 234 -18.97 1.07 -14.62
CA ARG A 234 -20.20 0.78 -13.84
C ARG A 234 -21.41 1.56 -14.31
N VAL A 235 -21.23 2.84 -14.68
CA VAL A 235 -22.32 3.71 -15.14
C VAL A 235 -22.45 3.75 -16.67
N GLN A 236 -21.65 2.96 -17.39
CA GLN A 236 -21.59 2.88 -18.85
C GLN A 236 -21.27 4.24 -19.51
N ASP A 237 -20.42 5.05 -18.86
CA ASP A 237 -19.93 6.32 -19.39
C ASP A 237 -18.64 6.11 -20.20
N LYS A 238 -18.83 5.66 -21.46
CA LYS A 238 -17.71 5.37 -22.40
C LYS A 238 -16.90 6.62 -22.71
N GLU A 239 -17.53 7.79 -22.76
CA GLU A 239 -16.83 9.06 -23.04
C GLU A 239 -15.89 9.42 -21.90
N LEU A 240 -16.36 9.41 -20.66
CA LEU A 240 -15.51 9.63 -19.47
C LEU A 240 -14.36 8.62 -19.41
N PHE A 241 -14.64 7.34 -19.69
CA PHE A 241 -13.64 6.27 -19.71
C PHE A 241 -12.51 6.57 -20.69
N LEU A 242 -12.84 6.91 -21.93
CA LEU A 242 -11.86 7.21 -22.97
C LEU A 242 -11.08 8.50 -22.68
N ASN A 243 -11.74 9.53 -22.16
CA ASN A 243 -11.11 10.79 -21.78
C ASN A 243 -10.06 10.59 -20.67
N LEU A 244 -10.38 9.80 -19.63
CA LEU A 244 -9.43 9.47 -18.55
C LEU A 244 -8.22 8.68 -19.06
N ILE A 245 -8.42 7.75 -19.99
CA ILE A 245 -7.33 6.98 -20.60
C ILE A 245 -6.45 7.88 -21.46
N GLU A 246 -7.02 8.78 -22.23
CA GLU A 246 -6.27 9.69 -23.08
C GLU A 246 -5.47 10.69 -22.24
N GLU A 247 -6.07 11.28 -21.21
CA GLU A 247 -5.39 12.16 -20.24
C GLU A 247 -4.14 11.49 -19.67
N VAL A 248 -4.26 10.28 -19.13
CA VAL A 248 -3.12 9.54 -18.58
C VAL A 248 -2.14 9.16 -19.69
N GLY A 249 -2.61 8.78 -20.87
CA GLY A 249 -1.77 8.38 -22.00
C GLY A 249 -0.82 9.50 -22.45
N GLN A 250 -1.31 10.74 -22.50
CA GLN A 250 -0.56 11.93 -22.96
C GLN A 250 0.31 12.55 -21.86
N ALA A 251 -0.03 12.34 -20.58
CA ALA A 251 0.66 12.98 -19.48
C ALA A 251 2.12 12.48 -19.33
N PRO A 252 3.11 13.34 -19.07
CA PRO A 252 4.48 12.91 -18.80
C PRO A 252 4.60 12.19 -17.46
N LEU A 253 5.51 11.19 -17.39
CA LEU A 253 5.70 10.40 -16.17
C LEU A 253 6.40 11.19 -15.05
N ASP A 254 7.28 12.11 -15.41
CA ASP A 254 8.12 12.87 -14.49
C ASP A 254 7.39 14.06 -13.83
N GLN A 255 6.12 14.31 -14.20
CA GLN A 255 5.32 15.38 -13.56
C GLN A 255 5.06 15.15 -12.06
N LEU A 256 5.23 13.91 -11.57
CA LEU A 256 5.18 13.53 -10.17
C LEU A 256 6.26 12.48 -9.90
N LYS A 257 7.50 12.94 -9.77
CA LYS A 257 8.68 12.07 -9.67
C LYS A 257 8.57 11.04 -8.54
N GLU A 258 8.06 11.46 -7.38
CA GLU A 258 7.94 10.61 -6.20
C GLU A 258 6.89 9.49 -6.34
N ALA A 259 6.13 9.48 -7.44
CA ALA A 259 5.18 8.43 -7.77
C ALA A 259 5.40 7.85 -9.16
N CYS A 260 6.62 8.01 -9.71
CA CYS A 260 6.92 7.57 -11.09
C CYS A 260 6.62 6.09 -11.30
N LEU A 261 7.01 5.22 -10.37
CA LEU A 261 6.72 3.79 -10.43
C LEU A 261 5.22 3.51 -10.58
N ILE A 262 4.41 4.12 -9.71
CA ILE A 262 2.95 3.93 -9.76
C ILE A 262 2.39 4.47 -11.08
N ASN A 263 2.80 5.67 -11.48
CA ASN A 263 2.33 6.30 -12.70
C ASN A 263 2.72 5.49 -13.95
N SER A 264 3.94 4.94 -13.99
CA SER A 264 4.40 4.06 -15.08
C SER A 264 3.55 2.80 -15.18
N ALA A 265 3.33 2.11 -14.05
CA ALA A 265 2.50 0.92 -14.01
C ALA A 265 1.04 1.22 -14.40
N ILE A 266 0.50 2.35 -13.96
CA ILE A 266 -0.86 2.75 -14.30
C ILE A 266 -1.01 3.10 -15.78
N LYS A 267 -0.02 3.73 -16.42
CA LYS A 267 -0.05 3.95 -17.87
C LYS A 267 -0.20 2.62 -18.62
N GLU A 268 0.56 1.61 -18.23
CA GLU A 268 0.46 0.29 -18.85
C GLU A 268 -0.90 -0.36 -18.58
N LYS A 269 -1.41 -0.31 -17.35
CA LYS A 269 -2.75 -0.81 -17.02
C LYS A 269 -3.85 -0.09 -17.77
N MET A 270 -3.74 1.23 -18.00
CA MET A 270 -4.67 2.00 -18.82
C MET A 270 -4.63 1.58 -20.30
N ARG A 271 -3.44 1.24 -20.80
CA ARG A 271 -3.29 0.72 -22.18
C ARG A 271 -4.02 -0.62 -22.35
N VAL A 272 -3.86 -1.52 -21.37
CA VAL A 272 -4.57 -2.80 -21.35
C VAL A 272 -6.10 -2.57 -21.25
N LEU A 273 -6.50 -1.71 -20.31
CA LEU A 273 -7.93 -1.40 -20.08
C LEU A 273 -8.60 -0.79 -21.34
N LYS A 274 -7.87 0.04 -22.09
CA LYS A 274 -8.32 0.57 -23.39
C LYS A 274 -8.63 -0.54 -24.40
N GLY A 275 -7.79 -1.59 -24.43
CA GLY A 275 -8.00 -2.73 -25.32
C GLY A 275 -9.28 -3.52 -25.04
N MET A 276 -9.86 -3.39 -23.86
CA MET A 276 -11.07 -4.08 -23.42
C MET A 276 -12.34 -3.24 -23.62
N VAL A 277 -12.27 -2.07 -24.28
CA VAL A 277 -13.40 -1.12 -24.37
C VAL A 277 -14.66 -1.74 -24.93
N ASP A 278 -14.57 -2.58 -25.96
CA ASP A 278 -15.73 -3.21 -26.60
C ASP A 278 -16.34 -4.35 -25.77
N GLU A 279 -15.60 -4.87 -24.80
CA GLU A 279 -16.11 -5.86 -23.83
C GLU A 279 -16.75 -5.18 -22.61
N LEU A 280 -16.34 -3.95 -22.28
CA LEU A 280 -16.76 -3.22 -21.09
C LEU A 280 -17.99 -2.34 -21.32
N PHE A 281 -18.27 -1.95 -22.57
CA PHE A 281 -19.37 -1.04 -22.92
C PHE A 281 -20.27 -1.68 -23.97
N PHE A 282 -21.61 -1.60 -23.76
CA PHE A 282 -22.63 -2.19 -24.58
C PHE A 282 -23.33 -1.13 -25.47
#